data_251320a76d105e307821af6a5112619b
#
_entry.id   251320a76d105e307821af6a5112619b
#
_cell.length_a   1.000
_cell.length_b   1.000
_cell.length_c   1.000
_cell.angle_alpha   90.00
_cell.angle_beta   90.00
_cell.angle_gamma   90.00
#
_symmetry.space_group_name_H-M   'P 1'
#
loop_
_entity.id
_entity.type
_entity.pdbx_description
1 polymer ?
#
loop_
_entity_poly.entity_id
_entity_poly.type
_entity_poly.pdbx_seq_one_letter_code
_entity_poly.pdbx_strand_id
1 'polypeptide(L)'
;MTSTNASAERIREKKKLFLAREQRIIKATLQLLLEQSIDRVSVSKIAVKAGIGKGTVYKHFLTKNDILFRLVFDYEKHITQCLARGIEQAEEGDSGAAAKAYFNARLEFPERDRLMQNLETRLIESGQLAEQIEELHQLRRSNEDDLSELMTKLIDRDVLEDVPPHYHYLACWALAQGAVELCFNQSWNYRTDNTELMEFITNIGITMGNRGQYRNSNSQTPKS
;
A
#
# COMPACT_ATOMS: atom_id res chain seq x y z
N MET A 1 -22.79 -38.11 17.23
CA MET A 1 -22.54 -36.90 16.38
C MET A 1 -22.03 -35.66 17.15
N THR A 2 -21.93 -35.65 18.47
CA THR A 2 -21.56 -34.48 19.30
C THR A 2 -20.04 -34.29 19.50
N SER A 3 -19.23 -35.34 19.41
CA SER A 3 -17.77 -35.27 19.68
C SER A 3 -16.97 -34.59 18.56
N THR A 4 -17.38 -34.74 17.29
CA THR A 4 -16.68 -34.16 16.13
C THR A 4 -16.86 -32.66 16.06
N ASN A 5 -18.01 -32.13 16.47
CA ASN A 5 -18.31 -30.69 16.47
C ASN A 5 -17.51 -29.97 17.55
N ALA A 6 -17.39 -30.52 18.75
CA ALA A 6 -16.59 -29.94 19.85
C ALA A 6 -15.08 -29.90 19.53
N SER A 7 -14.56 -30.90 18.78
CA SER A 7 -13.16 -30.92 18.33
C SER A 7 -12.90 -29.83 17.27
N ALA A 8 -13.78 -29.65 16.29
CA ALA A 8 -13.70 -28.64 15.27
C ALA A 8 -13.78 -27.22 15.88
N GLU A 9 -14.63 -27.02 16.88
CA GLU A 9 -14.77 -25.74 17.58
C GLU A 9 -13.50 -25.34 18.37
N ARG A 10 -12.89 -26.30 19.06
CA ARG A 10 -11.60 -26.13 19.75
C ARG A 10 -10.46 -25.77 18.77
N ILE A 11 -10.44 -26.37 17.60
CA ILE A 11 -9.44 -26.04 16.55
C ILE A 11 -9.64 -24.62 16.04
N ARG A 12 -10.88 -24.21 15.77
CA ARG A 12 -11.22 -22.83 15.36
C ARG A 12 -10.80 -21.81 16.40
N GLU A 13 -11.09 -22.07 17.68
CA GLU A 13 -10.73 -21.17 18.77
C GLU A 13 -9.21 -21.06 18.93
N LYS A 14 -8.46 -22.17 18.86
CA LYS A 14 -6.99 -22.14 18.85
C LYS A 14 -6.44 -21.33 17.69
N LYS A 15 -6.98 -21.47 16.49
CA LYS A 15 -6.58 -20.69 15.30
C LYS A 15 -6.86 -19.20 15.49
N LYS A 16 -8.03 -18.85 16.02
CA LYS A 16 -8.39 -17.47 16.32
C LYS A 16 -7.44 -16.83 17.34
N LEU A 17 -7.11 -17.53 18.41
CA LEU A 17 -6.14 -17.07 19.42
C LEU A 17 -4.73 -16.93 18.84
N PHE A 18 -4.32 -17.84 17.95
CA PHE A 18 -3.03 -17.76 17.27
C PHE A 18 -2.96 -16.50 16.41
N LEU A 19 -3.94 -16.26 15.54
CA LEU A 19 -4.01 -15.08 14.69
C LEU A 19 -4.09 -13.78 15.51
N ALA A 20 -4.84 -13.75 16.60
CA ALA A 20 -4.93 -12.59 17.47
C ALA A 20 -3.59 -12.24 18.14
N ARG A 21 -2.76 -13.24 18.48
CA ARG A 21 -1.40 -13.00 18.99
C ARG A 21 -0.47 -12.48 17.89
N GLU A 22 -0.57 -13.02 16.71
CA GLU A 22 0.20 -12.56 15.54
C GLU A 22 -0.09 -11.08 15.26
N GLN A 23 -1.37 -10.69 15.23
CA GLN A 23 -1.77 -9.29 15.05
C GLN A 23 -1.24 -8.38 16.17
N ARG A 24 -1.18 -8.85 17.42
CA ARG A 24 -0.57 -8.07 18.51
C ARG A 24 0.92 -7.86 18.31
N ILE A 25 1.65 -8.88 17.82
CA ILE A 25 3.08 -8.78 17.51
C ILE A 25 3.29 -7.75 16.40
N ILE A 26 2.53 -7.83 15.31
CA ILE A 26 2.60 -6.91 14.17
C ILE A 26 2.30 -5.47 14.61
N LYS A 27 1.21 -5.25 15.35
CA LYS A 27 0.84 -3.92 15.86
C LYS A 27 1.91 -3.34 16.78
N ALA A 28 2.44 -4.14 17.70
CA ALA A 28 3.51 -3.72 18.61
C ALA A 28 4.80 -3.37 17.85
N THR A 29 5.12 -4.14 16.81
CA THR A 29 6.29 -3.88 15.97
C THR A 29 6.15 -2.57 15.21
N LEU A 30 5.00 -2.32 14.57
CA LEU A 30 4.72 -1.06 13.87
C LEU A 30 4.84 0.15 14.81
N GLN A 31 4.24 0.09 16.01
CA GLN A 31 4.36 1.16 17.00
C GLN A 31 5.81 1.45 17.36
N LEU A 32 6.62 0.42 17.61
CA LEU A 32 8.03 0.60 17.93
C LEU A 32 8.83 1.21 16.77
N LEU A 33 8.51 0.83 15.53
CA LEU A 33 9.19 1.34 14.33
C LEU A 33 8.83 2.79 14.00
N LEU A 34 7.66 3.25 14.41
CA LEU A 34 7.28 4.67 14.31
C LEU A 34 7.93 5.53 15.42
N GLU A 35 8.26 4.92 16.58
CA GLU A 35 8.86 5.62 17.72
C GLU A 35 10.41 5.66 17.65
N GLN A 36 11.06 4.70 16.97
CA GLN A 36 12.52 4.54 16.96
C GLN A 36 13.03 3.86 15.68
N SER A 37 14.34 4.02 15.42
CA SER A 37 14.99 3.39 14.25
C SER A 37 14.89 1.85 14.27
N ILE A 38 14.86 1.24 13.08
CA ILE A 38 14.76 -0.21 12.86
C ILE A 38 15.83 -0.99 13.64
N ASP A 39 17.04 -0.43 13.76
CA ASP A 39 18.17 -1.07 14.46
C ASP A 39 17.96 -1.15 15.98
N ARG A 40 17.18 -0.24 16.53
CA ARG A 40 16.85 -0.22 17.96
C ARG A 40 15.68 -1.13 18.32
N VAL A 41 14.91 -1.62 17.31
CA VAL A 41 13.81 -2.57 17.53
C VAL A 41 14.35 -3.99 17.57
N SER A 42 14.13 -4.68 18.70
CA SER A 42 14.51 -6.09 18.91
C SER A 42 13.29 -6.96 19.22
N VAL A 43 13.40 -8.27 18.98
CA VAL A 43 12.33 -9.24 19.31
C VAL A 43 11.96 -9.18 20.80
N SER A 44 12.91 -8.88 21.68
CA SER A 44 12.63 -8.70 23.11
C SER A 44 11.75 -7.47 23.39
N LYS A 45 12.02 -6.33 22.74
CA LYS A 45 11.18 -5.12 22.86
C LYS A 45 9.80 -5.35 22.27
N ILE A 46 9.71 -6.04 21.13
CA ILE A 46 8.43 -6.42 20.51
C ILE A 46 7.60 -7.27 21.47
N ALA A 47 8.21 -8.29 22.08
CA ALA A 47 7.55 -9.17 23.05
C ALA A 47 6.99 -8.39 24.24
N VAL A 48 7.78 -7.48 24.82
CA VAL A 48 7.35 -6.60 25.94
C VAL A 48 6.19 -5.71 25.51
N LYS A 49 6.31 -5.01 24.36
CA LYS A 49 5.25 -4.11 23.85
C LYS A 49 3.96 -4.88 23.51
N ALA A 50 4.07 -6.13 23.01
CA ALA A 50 2.94 -7.00 22.71
C ALA A 50 2.33 -7.69 23.96
N GLY A 51 2.95 -7.55 25.13
CA GLY A 51 2.48 -8.20 26.39
C GLY A 51 2.56 -9.73 26.33
N ILE A 52 3.61 -10.30 25.70
CA ILE A 52 3.81 -11.75 25.57
C ILE A 52 5.29 -12.11 25.80
N GLY A 53 5.55 -13.40 26.08
CA GLY A 53 6.91 -13.89 26.22
C GLY A 53 7.66 -13.95 24.89
N LYS A 54 8.99 -13.69 24.90
CA LYS A 54 9.86 -13.78 23.72
C LYS A 54 9.75 -15.13 23.01
N GLY A 55 9.66 -16.24 23.75
CA GLY A 55 9.46 -17.58 23.19
C GLY A 55 8.12 -17.73 22.46
N THR A 56 7.11 -16.93 22.84
CA THR A 56 5.81 -16.90 22.11
C THR A 56 5.98 -16.19 20.77
N VAL A 57 6.76 -15.10 20.69
CA VAL A 57 7.04 -14.43 19.41
C VAL A 57 7.68 -15.41 18.43
N TYR A 58 8.68 -16.18 18.86
CA TYR A 58 9.36 -17.18 18.01
C TYR A 58 8.48 -18.37 17.58
N LYS A 59 7.33 -18.59 18.21
CA LYS A 59 6.32 -19.55 17.72
C LYS A 59 5.51 -19.02 16.53
N HIS A 60 5.51 -17.70 16.30
CA HIS A 60 4.81 -17.04 15.20
C HIS A 60 5.77 -16.63 14.07
N PHE A 61 6.94 -16.16 14.41
CA PHE A 61 7.95 -15.62 13.49
C PHE A 61 9.33 -16.16 13.85
N LEU A 62 10.02 -16.78 12.91
CA LEU A 62 11.33 -17.37 13.15
C LEU A 62 12.41 -16.30 13.38
N THR A 63 12.33 -15.19 12.66
CA THR A 63 13.28 -14.10 12.71
C THR A 63 12.58 -12.74 12.88
N LYS A 64 13.36 -11.69 13.16
CA LYS A 64 12.86 -10.31 13.10
C LYS A 64 12.44 -9.94 11.67
N ASN A 65 13.19 -10.40 10.68
CA ASN A 65 12.91 -10.09 9.28
C ASN A 65 11.55 -10.66 8.83
N ASP A 66 11.12 -11.82 9.35
CA ASP A 66 9.76 -12.35 9.07
C ASP A 66 8.67 -11.42 9.60
N ILE A 67 8.89 -10.79 10.77
CA ILE A 67 7.94 -9.80 11.32
C ILE A 67 7.91 -8.54 10.45
N LEU A 68 9.09 -8.06 10.02
CA LEU A 68 9.20 -6.88 9.17
C LEU A 68 8.59 -7.12 7.79
N PHE A 69 8.86 -8.28 7.19
CA PHE A 69 8.22 -8.68 5.93
C PHE A 69 6.70 -8.71 6.05
N ARG A 70 6.18 -9.31 7.11
CA ARG A 70 4.72 -9.36 7.33
C ARG A 70 4.09 -7.97 7.40
N LEU A 71 4.77 -6.97 7.97
CA LEU A 71 4.31 -5.57 7.96
C LEU A 71 4.22 -5.02 6.53
N VAL A 72 5.26 -5.21 5.72
CA VAL A 72 5.31 -4.76 4.32
C VAL A 72 4.22 -5.47 3.52
N PHE A 73 4.09 -6.79 3.67
CA PHE A 73 3.13 -7.58 2.93
C PHE A 73 1.67 -7.27 3.30
N ASP A 74 1.37 -7.07 4.60
CA ASP A 74 0.04 -6.64 5.04
C ASP A 74 -0.30 -5.22 4.53
N TYR A 75 0.71 -4.34 4.42
CA TYR A 75 0.55 -3.01 3.83
C TYR A 75 0.25 -3.08 2.33
N GLU A 76 0.98 -3.89 1.57
CA GLU A 76 0.70 -4.11 0.14
C GLU A 76 -0.69 -4.70 -0.08
N LYS A 77 -1.10 -5.69 0.73
CA LYS A 77 -2.48 -6.23 0.70
C LYS A 77 -3.54 -5.16 0.95
N HIS A 78 -3.26 -4.21 1.83
CA HIS A 78 -4.17 -3.08 2.04
C HIS A 78 -4.30 -2.23 0.78
N ILE A 79 -3.18 -1.89 0.11
CA ILE A 79 -3.19 -1.17 -1.18
C ILE A 79 -3.97 -1.96 -2.22
N THR A 80 -3.73 -3.28 -2.36
CA THR A 80 -4.47 -4.17 -3.26
C THR A 80 -5.98 -4.09 -3.03
N GLN A 81 -6.43 -4.16 -1.77
CA GLN A 81 -7.85 -4.08 -1.44
C GLN A 81 -8.45 -2.69 -1.75
N CYS A 82 -7.69 -1.63 -1.59
CA CYS A 82 -8.13 -0.29 -1.96
C CYS A 82 -8.23 -0.15 -3.49
N LEU A 83 -7.23 -0.64 -4.22
CA LEU A 83 -7.24 -0.66 -5.69
C LEU A 83 -8.42 -1.47 -6.24
N ALA A 84 -8.67 -2.68 -5.76
CA ALA A 84 -9.78 -3.51 -6.21
C ALA A 84 -11.13 -2.76 -6.11
N ARG A 85 -11.38 -2.10 -4.98
CA ARG A 85 -12.59 -1.26 -4.81
C ARG A 85 -12.61 -0.06 -5.73
N GLY A 86 -11.45 0.58 -5.96
CA GLY A 86 -11.34 1.71 -6.89
C GLY A 86 -11.57 1.30 -8.34
N ILE A 87 -11.12 0.10 -8.74
CA ILE A 87 -11.36 -0.48 -10.06
C ILE A 87 -12.86 -0.76 -10.25
N GLU A 88 -13.53 -1.40 -9.28
CA GLU A 88 -14.99 -1.61 -9.32
C GLU A 88 -15.75 -0.29 -9.52
N GLN A 89 -15.43 0.74 -8.75
CA GLN A 89 -16.06 2.07 -8.89
C GLN A 89 -15.75 2.74 -10.23
N ALA A 90 -14.56 2.54 -10.78
CA ALA A 90 -14.19 3.07 -12.09
C ALA A 90 -14.98 2.39 -13.22
N GLU A 91 -15.25 1.11 -13.12
CA GLU A 91 -16.10 0.37 -14.06
C GLU A 91 -17.57 0.80 -13.98
N GLU A 92 -18.04 1.22 -12.80
CA GLU A 92 -19.38 1.80 -12.56
C GLU A 92 -19.51 3.25 -13.06
N GLY A 93 -18.41 3.91 -13.43
CA GLY A 93 -18.43 5.23 -14.08
C GLY A 93 -17.58 6.34 -13.43
N ASP A 94 -17.00 6.11 -12.25
CA ASP A 94 -16.03 7.05 -11.66
C ASP A 94 -14.61 6.73 -12.14
N SER A 95 -14.25 7.18 -13.33
CA SER A 95 -12.96 6.88 -13.98
C SER A 95 -11.73 7.26 -13.15
N GLY A 96 -11.86 8.16 -12.17
CA GLY A 96 -10.79 8.58 -11.27
C GLY A 96 -10.68 7.74 -9.99
N ALA A 97 -11.62 6.82 -9.72
CA ALA A 97 -11.73 6.12 -8.45
C ALA A 97 -10.51 5.26 -8.12
N ALA A 98 -9.92 4.57 -9.10
CA ALA A 98 -8.72 3.76 -8.89
C ALA A 98 -7.50 4.60 -8.47
N ALA A 99 -7.28 5.73 -9.16
CA ALA A 99 -6.23 6.69 -8.80
C ALA A 99 -6.46 7.27 -7.40
N LYS A 100 -7.68 7.71 -7.10
CA LYS A 100 -8.07 8.23 -5.78
C LYS A 100 -7.84 7.20 -4.67
N ALA A 101 -8.23 5.94 -4.89
CA ALA A 101 -8.03 4.86 -3.94
C ALA A 101 -6.54 4.62 -3.67
N TYR A 102 -5.71 4.65 -4.70
CA TYR A 102 -4.26 4.49 -4.61
C TYR A 102 -3.60 5.63 -3.81
N PHE A 103 -3.92 6.89 -4.15
CA PHE A 103 -3.38 8.05 -3.44
C PHE A 103 -3.80 8.05 -1.97
N ASN A 104 -5.08 7.80 -1.68
CA ASN A 104 -5.57 7.74 -0.31
C ASN A 104 -4.85 6.64 0.49
N ALA A 105 -4.66 5.45 -0.08
CA ALA A 105 -3.98 4.35 0.60
C ALA A 105 -2.53 4.69 0.99
N ARG A 106 -1.84 5.53 0.22
CA ARG A 106 -0.44 5.91 0.45
C ARG A 106 -0.27 7.21 1.23
N LEU A 107 -1.13 8.21 0.98
CA LEU A 107 -0.96 9.57 1.49
C LEU A 107 -1.75 9.86 2.76
N GLU A 108 -2.67 8.98 3.18
CA GLU A 108 -3.38 9.13 4.46
C GLU A 108 -2.41 9.11 5.67
N PHE A 109 -1.36 8.25 5.59
CA PHE A 109 -0.31 8.15 6.61
C PHE A 109 1.07 8.09 5.94
N PRO A 110 1.64 9.22 5.48
CA PRO A 110 2.90 9.24 4.72
C PRO A 110 4.09 8.65 5.48
N GLU A 111 4.13 8.81 6.80
CA GLU A 111 5.16 8.22 7.67
C GLU A 111 5.12 6.69 7.64
N ARG A 112 3.93 6.10 7.54
CA ARG A 112 3.76 4.66 7.42
C ARG A 112 4.19 4.17 6.05
N ASP A 113 3.79 4.86 4.98
CA ASP A 113 4.19 4.53 3.60
C ASP A 113 5.71 4.53 3.46
N ARG A 114 6.36 5.61 3.89
CA ARG A 114 7.82 5.73 3.88
C ARG A 114 8.52 4.65 4.72
N LEU A 115 7.96 4.32 5.89
CA LEU A 115 8.47 3.24 6.72
C LEU A 115 8.43 1.90 5.97
N MET A 116 7.31 1.56 5.31
CA MET A 116 7.19 0.30 4.57
C MET A 116 8.20 0.22 3.42
N GLN A 117 8.42 1.29 2.69
CA GLN A 117 9.44 1.35 1.63
C GLN A 117 10.86 1.12 2.18
N ASN A 118 11.20 1.76 3.30
CA ASN A 118 12.50 1.57 3.95
C ASN A 118 12.69 0.14 4.47
N LEU A 119 11.62 -0.48 5.00
CA LEU A 119 11.65 -1.88 5.44
C LEU A 119 11.88 -2.81 4.25
N GLU A 120 11.16 -2.61 3.16
CA GLU A 120 11.30 -3.41 1.94
C GLU A 120 12.72 -3.34 1.38
N THR A 121 13.27 -2.14 1.19
CA THR A 121 14.66 -1.95 0.72
C THR A 121 15.63 -2.75 1.58
N ARG A 122 15.51 -2.65 2.91
CA ARG A 122 16.37 -3.36 3.85
C ARG A 122 16.19 -4.88 3.81
N LEU A 123 14.97 -5.36 3.59
CA LEU A 123 14.69 -6.80 3.46
C LEU A 123 15.31 -7.36 2.17
N ILE A 124 15.21 -6.64 1.06
CA ILE A 124 15.85 -6.99 -0.22
C ILE A 124 17.38 -7.04 -0.05
N GLU A 125 17.98 -6.00 0.54
CA GLU A 125 19.43 -5.93 0.78
C GLU A 125 19.93 -7.05 1.70
N SER A 126 19.09 -7.55 2.62
CA SER A 126 19.46 -8.65 3.51
C SER A 126 19.65 -9.98 2.78
N GLY A 127 19.02 -10.18 1.65
CA GLY A 127 19.04 -11.43 0.86
C GLY A 127 18.43 -12.66 1.55
N GLN A 128 17.80 -12.49 2.72
CA GLN A 128 17.35 -13.62 3.56
C GLN A 128 15.95 -14.14 3.23
N LEU A 129 15.13 -13.36 2.55
CA LEU A 129 13.69 -13.62 2.31
C LEU A 129 13.35 -13.61 0.83
N ALA A 130 14.17 -14.23 -0.03
CA ALA A 130 14.01 -14.17 -1.49
C ALA A 130 12.65 -14.68 -1.96
N GLU A 131 12.15 -15.79 -1.39
CA GLU A 131 10.85 -16.36 -1.74
C GLU A 131 9.69 -15.44 -1.33
N GLN A 132 9.78 -14.85 -0.14
CA GLN A 132 8.76 -13.93 0.37
C GLN A 132 8.75 -12.60 -0.42
N ILE A 133 9.92 -12.09 -0.80
CA ILE A 133 10.02 -10.91 -1.66
C ILE A 133 9.42 -11.21 -3.04
N GLU A 134 9.63 -12.40 -3.58
CA GLU A 134 8.99 -12.81 -4.83
C GLU A 134 7.46 -12.91 -4.70
N GLU A 135 6.93 -13.38 -3.55
CA GLU A 135 5.48 -13.35 -3.27
C GLU A 135 4.93 -11.91 -3.27
N LEU A 136 5.67 -10.96 -2.69
CA LEU A 136 5.31 -9.54 -2.73
C LEU A 136 5.30 -8.99 -4.17
N HIS A 137 6.30 -9.32 -4.96
CA HIS A 137 6.36 -8.93 -6.37
C HIS A 137 5.23 -9.55 -7.20
N GLN A 138 4.84 -10.79 -6.92
CA GLN A 138 3.69 -11.43 -7.58
C GLN A 138 2.38 -10.70 -7.27
N LEU A 139 2.16 -10.31 -6.02
CA LEU A 139 0.99 -9.52 -5.63
C LEU A 139 0.94 -8.19 -6.39
N ARG A 140 2.08 -7.50 -6.54
CA ARG A 140 2.16 -6.24 -7.31
C ARG A 140 1.89 -6.45 -8.79
N ARG A 141 2.47 -7.49 -9.39
CA ARG A 141 2.18 -7.82 -10.81
C ARG A 141 0.69 -8.07 -11.04
N SER A 142 0.01 -8.77 -10.13
CA SER A 142 -1.44 -8.93 -10.23
C SER A 142 -2.19 -7.59 -10.20
N ASN A 143 -1.79 -6.67 -9.31
CA ASN A 143 -2.37 -5.32 -9.27
C ASN A 143 -2.12 -4.54 -10.57
N GLU A 144 -0.92 -4.69 -11.16
CA GLU A 144 -0.54 -4.07 -12.43
C GLU A 144 -1.36 -4.61 -13.60
N ASP A 145 -1.62 -5.91 -13.62
CA ASP A 145 -2.45 -6.55 -14.65
C ASP A 145 -3.90 -6.03 -14.56
N ASP A 146 -4.50 -5.99 -13.36
CA ASP A 146 -5.85 -5.49 -13.14
C ASP A 146 -5.97 -4.00 -13.53
N LEU A 147 -4.97 -3.18 -13.16
CA LEU A 147 -4.92 -1.76 -13.53
C LEU A 147 -4.73 -1.57 -15.04
N SER A 148 -3.90 -2.39 -15.68
CA SER A 148 -3.67 -2.32 -17.13
C SER A 148 -4.94 -2.65 -17.91
N GLU A 149 -5.73 -3.61 -17.43
CA GLU A 149 -7.04 -3.92 -18.02
C GLU A 149 -8.01 -2.75 -17.90
N LEU A 150 -8.12 -2.13 -16.71
CA LEU A 150 -8.93 -0.95 -16.51
C LEU A 150 -8.47 0.21 -17.41
N MET A 151 -7.16 0.52 -17.45
CA MET A 151 -6.62 1.61 -18.26
C MET A 151 -6.92 1.39 -19.75
N THR A 152 -6.79 0.16 -20.26
CA THR A 152 -7.16 -0.19 -21.63
C THR A 152 -8.63 0.14 -21.90
N LYS A 153 -9.55 -0.28 -21.02
CA LYS A 153 -10.99 0.03 -21.15
C LYS A 153 -11.26 1.53 -21.16
N LEU A 154 -10.53 2.31 -20.37
CA LEU A 154 -10.71 3.77 -20.29
C LEU A 154 -10.11 4.50 -21.50
N ILE A 155 -9.01 4.00 -22.07
CA ILE A 155 -8.41 4.49 -23.31
C ILE A 155 -9.36 4.21 -24.49
N ASP A 156 -9.90 3.01 -24.59
CA ASP A 156 -10.85 2.61 -25.65
C ASP A 156 -12.13 3.46 -25.62
N ARG A 157 -12.52 3.95 -24.43
CA ARG A 157 -13.67 4.86 -24.25
C ARG A 157 -13.31 6.35 -24.45
N ASP A 158 -12.09 6.66 -24.87
CA ASP A 158 -11.58 8.04 -25.05
C ASP A 158 -11.56 8.88 -23.75
N VAL A 159 -11.51 8.22 -22.60
CA VAL A 159 -11.43 8.87 -21.27
C VAL A 159 -10.00 9.23 -20.92
N LEU A 160 -9.06 8.32 -21.18
CA LEU A 160 -7.62 8.53 -20.91
C LEU A 160 -6.83 8.73 -22.21
N GLU A 161 -5.65 9.35 -22.07
CA GLU A 161 -4.68 9.47 -23.15
C GLU A 161 -4.31 8.09 -23.72
N ASP A 162 -4.18 8.01 -25.05
CA ASP A 162 -3.77 6.80 -25.77
C ASP A 162 -2.24 6.63 -25.68
N VAL A 163 -1.80 6.05 -24.58
CA VAL A 163 -0.42 5.67 -24.29
C VAL A 163 -0.41 4.23 -23.76
N PRO A 164 0.73 3.54 -23.66
CA PRO A 164 0.79 2.24 -23.01
C PRO A 164 0.11 2.27 -21.63
N PRO A 165 -0.83 1.36 -21.32
CA PRO A 165 -1.66 1.41 -20.11
C PRO A 165 -0.84 1.58 -18.81
N HIS A 166 0.34 0.93 -18.74
CA HIS A 166 1.21 1.02 -17.58
C HIS A 166 1.82 2.41 -17.35
N TYR A 167 1.82 3.32 -18.33
CA TYR A 167 2.30 4.69 -18.12
C TYR A 167 1.39 5.46 -17.16
N HIS A 168 0.07 5.20 -17.19
CA HIS A 168 -0.87 5.87 -16.28
C HIS A 168 -0.59 5.52 -14.82
N TYR A 169 -0.46 4.22 -14.48
CA TYR A 169 -0.21 3.87 -13.08
C TYR A 169 1.21 4.17 -12.63
N LEU A 170 2.23 4.08 -13.50
CA LEU A 170 3.59 4.49 -13.17
C LEU A 170 3.69 5.99 -12.89
N ALA A 171 2.94 6.81 -13.62
CA ALA A 171 2.86 8.24 -13.35
C ALA A 171 2.19 8.53 -12.00
N CYS A 172 1.11 7.82 -11.65
CA CYS A 172 0.50 7.88 -10.31
C CYS A 172 1.49 7.42 -9.22
N TRP A 173 2.22 6.33 -9.46
CA TRP A 173 3.25 5.84 -8.54
C TRP A 173 4.33 6.89 -8.30
N ALA A 174 4.88 7.50 -9.36
CA ALA A 174 5.92 8.51 -9.26
C ALA A 174 5.43 9.75 -8.51
N LEU A 175 4.19 10.19 -8.77
CA LEU A 175 3.59 11.33 -8.08
C LEU A 175 3.36 11.04 -6.59
N ALA A 176 2.82 9.89 -6.24
CA ALA A 176 2.62 9.47 -4.85
C ALA A 176 3.96 9.35 -4.11
N GLN A 177 4.99 8.79 -4.76
CA GLN A 177 6.33 8.68 -4.20
C GLN A 177 6.91 10.06 -3.89
N GLY A 178 6.85 11.00 -4.84
CA GLY A 178 7.29 12.38 -4.65
C GLY A 178 6.51 13.09 -3.55
N ALA A 179 5.21 12.88 -3.46
CA ALA A 179 4.35 13.45 -2.42
C ALA A 179 4.75 12.97 -1.01
N VAL A 180 4.98 11.67 -0.83
CA VAL A 180 5.47 11.12 0.44
C VAL A 180 6.81 11.75 0.83
N GLU A 181 7.77 11.83 -0.10
CA GLU A 181 9.08 12.41 0.19
C GLU A 181 8.98 13.90 0.54
N LEU A 182 8.08 14.67 -0.06
CA LEU A 182 7.85 16.08 0.27
C LEU A 182 7.44 16.27 1.74
N CYS A 183 6.66 15.36 2.33
CA CYS A 183 6.25 15.43 3.74
C CYS A 183 7.45 15.41 4.71
N PHE A 184 8.59 14.86 4.30
CA PHE A 184 9.79 14.72 5.13
C PHE A 184 10.94 15.63 4.72
N ASN A 185 10.76 16.39 3.65
CA ASN A 185 11.78 17.33 3.17
C ASN A 185 11.77 18.62 3.98
N GLN A 186 12.78 18.80 4.85
CA GLN A 186 12.89 19.97 5.72
C GLN A 186 12.96 21.30 4.96
N SER A 187 13.40 21.29 3.70
CA SER A 187 13.49 22.50 2.88
C SER A 187 12.13 23.05 2.45
N TRP A 188 11.07 22.24 2.49
CA TRP A 188 9.72 22.62 2.05
C TRP A 188 8.68 22.64 3.18
N ASN A 189 8.88 21.89 4.26
CA ASN A 189 7.91 21.73 5.36
C ASN A 189 7.50 23.02 6.09
N TYR A 190 8.26 24.12 5.94
CA TYR A 190 7.95 25.37 6.62
C TYR A 190 6.98 26.28 5.84
N ARG A 191 6.61 25.92 4.62
CA ARG A 191 5.83 26.78 3.70
C ARG A 191 4.39 26.32 3.47
N THR A 192 4.05 25.08 3.78
CA THR A 192 2.80 24.47 3.33
C THR A 192 2.16 23.63 4.44
N ASP A 193 0.84 23.71 4.54
CA ASP A 193 0.06 22.69 5.25
C ASP A 193 0.13 21.39 4.42
N ASN A 194 0.72 20.36 5.03
CA ASN A 194 0.90 19.08 4.36
C ASN A 194 -0.44 18.45 3.94
N THR A 195 -1.51 18.68 4.68
CA THR A 195 -2.85 18.15 4.37
C THR A 195 -3.37 18.75 3.07
N GLU A 196 -3.34 20.07 2.96
CA GLU A 196 -3.81 20.81 1.78
C GLU A 196 -2.96 20.46 0.53
N LEU A 197 -1.64 20.34 0.72
CA LEU A 197 -0.74 19.92 -0.36
C LEU A 197 -1.03 18.48 -0.83
N MET A 198 -1.25 17.54 0.08
CA MET A 198 -1.56 16.15 -0.27
C MET A 198 -2.90 16.04 -1.01
N GLU A 199 -3.90 16.81 -0.60
CA GLU A 199 -5.19 16.89 -1.28
C GLU A 199 -5.03 17.46 -2.70
N PHE A 200 -4.25 18.54 -2.87
CA PHE A 200 -3.95 19.11 -4.18
C PHE A 200 -3.22 18.11 -5.09
N ILE A 201 -2.19 17.42 -4.59
CA ILE A 201 -1.45 16.41 -5.36
C ILE A 201 -2.35 15.23 -5.75
N THR A 202 -3.22 14.78 -4.84
CA THR A 202 -4.20 13.73 -5.11
C THR A 202 -5.13 14.14 -6.26
N ASN A 203 -5.64 15.36 -6.24
CA ASN A 203 -6.49 15.89 -7.30
C ASN A 203 -5.78 15.98 -8.66
N ILE A 204 -4.50 16.36 -8.67
CA ILE A 204 -3.67 16.30 -9.90
C ILE A 204 -3.56 14.85 -10.39
N GLY A 205 -3.25 13.91 -9.50
CA GLY A 205 -3.10 12.49 -9.87
C GLY A 205 -4.37 11.88 -10.44
N ILE A 206 -5.54 12.23 -9.89
CA ILE A 206 -6.85 11.77 -10.40
C ILE A 206 -7.13 12.29 -11.82
N THR A 207 -6.71 13.51 -12.09
CA THR A 207 -6.98 14.17 -13.40
C THR A 207 -5.86 13.95 -14.42
N MET A 208 -4.74 13.38 -14.02
CA MET A 208 -3.58 13.13 -14.87
C MET A 208 -3.91 12.11 -15.97
N GLY A 209 -3.61 12.45 -17.21
CA GLY A 209 -3.93 11.61 -18.37
C GLY A 209 -5.37 11.70 -18.87
N ASN A 210 -6.21 12.56 -18.30
CA ASN A 210 -7.62 12.71 -18.66
C ASN A 210 -7.76 13.53 -19.95
N ARG A 211 -8.12 12.89 -21.07
CA ARG A 211 -8.28 13.54 -22.40
C ARG A 211 -9.30 14.67 -22.40
N GLY A 212 -10.38 14.54 -21.63
CA GLY A 212 -11.49 15.50 -21.63
C GLY A 212 -11.13 16.91 -21.15
N GLN A 213 -10.09 17.05 -20.34
CA GLN A 213 -9.67 18.36 -19.81
C GLN A 213 -8.69 19.11 -20.72
N TYR A 214 -7.90 18.40 -21.56
CA TYR A 214 -6.90 19.02 -22.44
C TYR A 214 -7.41 19.30 -23.86
N ARG A 215 -8.43 18.59 -24.37
CA ARG A 215 -9.00 18.85 -25.70
C ARG A 215 -9.77 20.16 -25.83
N ASN A 216 -10.29 20.72 -24.74
CA ASN A 216 -11.07 21.97 -24.79
C ASN A 216 -10.24 23.25 -24.98
N SER A 217 -8.91 23.21 -24.86
CA SER A 217 -8.07 24.38 -25.07
C SER A 217 -7.55 24.53 -26.50
N ASN A 218 -7.60 23.51 -27.35
CA ASN A 218 -7.03 23.55 -28.70
C ASN A 218 -8.04 23.34 -29.86
N SER A 219 -9.35 23.20 -29.60
CA SER A 219 -10.35 23.01 -30.65
C SER A 219 -11.04 24.29 -31.14
N GLN A 220 -10.48 25.48 -30.81
CA GLN A 220 -10.90 26.74 -31.44
C GLN A 220 -9.88 27.21 -32.48
N THR A 221 -9.71 26.46 -33.55
CA THR A 221 -9.25 27.03 -34.81
C THR A 221 -10.48 27.41 -35.59
N PRO A 222 -10.76 28.68 -35.89
CA PRO A 222 -11.85 29.06 -36.76
C PRO A 222 -11.51 28.56 -38.17
N LYS A 223 -12.39 27.76 -38.75
CA LYS A 223 -12.39 27.52 -40.21
C LYS A 223 -12.73 28.82 -40.89
N SER A 224 -11.71 29.45 -41.48
CA SER A 224 -11.86 30.49 -42.50
C SER A 224 -12.42 29.89 -43.78
#